data_3e8fffb01ad5c8fe7f38a04df8c78296
#
_entry.id   3e8fffb01ad5c8fe7f38a04df8c78296
#
_cell.length_a   1.000
_cell.length_b   1.000
_cell.length_c   1.000
_cell.angle_alpha   90.00
_cell.angle_beta   90.00
_cell.angle_gamma   90.00
#
_symmetry.space_group_name_H-M   'P 1'
#
loop_
_entity.id
_entity.type
_entity.pdbx_description
1 polymer ?
#
loop_
_entity_poly.entity_id
_entity_poly.type
_entity_poly.pdbx_seq_one_letter_code
_entity_poly.pdbx_strand_id
1 'polypeptide(L)'
;MKKFLALLLALSMMLSFTACGSKPVETTPTTEATQPATQATEPIVEATEPAPAEPVVNKCVIYISSLGTILDDFGKSECIVGAYGALAESYNVPSCGKWNEVDVEAVIATGADAVFGYRNYTTDEQIAILEAAGITCYFIELSDTDAAADEIAQLGELFGCQEKAQIFVDLYNRYDTLLKERLAGVSPLNAYVEGTSSTPKTANAASAAHKLVTGAGLVNLYAENESQYPERNLEDVIVKNPDVIVKLLGSSGTLDDAAYGEYQAGLAGVAAADNGKIILLNNECGTTAIGAVIGRLYVAKYAYPELFADVDVDAVYEKLCTEFLGKEYTGSGAYFK
;
A
#
# COMPACT_ATOMS: atom_id res chain seq x y z
N MET A 1 -10.80 10.46 50.05
CA MET A 1 -11.45 11.68 50.59
C MET A 1 -11.78 12.60 49.39
N LYS A 2 -13.10 12.95 49.34
CA LYS A 2 -13.75 14.06 48.60
C LYS A 2 -13.70 13.94 47.08
N LYS A 3 -14.72 13.47 46.29
CA LYS A 3 -16.13 13.97 46.11
C LYS A 3 -16.18 15.41 45.57
N PHE A 4 -16.74 15.54 44.35
CA PHE A 4 -17.85 16.44 43.95
C PHE A 4 -17.89 16.45 42.43
N LEU A 5 -18.88 16.08 41.77
CA LEU A 5 -20.32 16.30 41.64
C LEU A 5 -20.65 17.20 40.42
N ALA A 6 -21.52 16.63 39.64
CA ALA A 6 -22.22 17.06 38.43
C ALA A 6 -22.71 18.53 38.38
N LEU A 7 -22.94 19.02 37.16
CA LEU A 7 -24.15 19.78 36.87
C LEU A 7 -24.57 19.68 35.39
N LEU A 8 -25.76 19.16 35.19
CA LEU A 8 -26.62 19.29 34.01
C LEU A 8 -27.07 20.75 33.84
N LEU A 9 -27.22 21.20 32.57
CA LEU A 9 -28.33 22.12 32.25
C LEU A 9 -28.74 21.93 30.78
N ALA A 10 -29.93 21.37 30.63
CA ALA A 10 -30.76 21.41 29.45
C ALA A 10 -31.49 22.77 29.40
N LEU A 11 -31.60 23.36 28.22
CA LEU A 11 -32.68 24.32 27.96
C LEU A 11 -33.15 24.22 26.51
N SER A 12 -34.35 23.70 26.42
CA SER A 12 -35.26 23.73 25.27
C SER A 12 -35.86 25.13 25.10
N MET A 13 -36.07 25.60 23.87
CA MET A 13 -37.22 26.45 23.56
C MET A 13 -37.66 26.29 22.12
N MET A 14 -38.90 26.04 22.04
CA MET A 14 -39.89 25.79 21.01
C MET A 14 -40.35 27.07 20.27
N LEU A 15 -40.87 26.80 19.05
CA LEU A 15 -42.07 27.36 18.43
C LEU A 15 -42.07 28.81 17.89
N SER A 16 -42.32 28.98 16.58
CA SER A 16 -43.65 29.51 16.18
C SER A 16 -43.91 29.32 14.68
N PHE A 17 -45.05 28.73 14.41
CA PHE A 17 -45.76 28.65 13.13
C PHE A 17 -46.32 30.03 12.74
N THR A 18 -46.35 30.32 11.42
CA THR A 18 -47.51 31.07 10.84
C THR A 18 -47.75 30.60 9.42
N ALA A 19 -48.93 30.04 9.24
CA ALA A 19 -49.54 29.72 7.96
C ALA A 19 -50.39 30.92 7.53
N CYS A 20 -50.44 31.19 6.23
CA CYS A 20 -51.58 31.85 5.61
C CYS A 20 -51.73 31.36 4.17
N GLY A 21 -52.85 30.71 3.93
CA GLY A 21 -53.27 30.20 2.61
C GLY A 21 -54.13 31.21 1.89
N SER A 22 -54.28 31.05 0.58
CA SER A 22 -55.49 31.36 -0.13
C SER A 22 -55.53 30.59 -1.49
N LYS A 23 -56.70 30.07 -1.74
CA LYS A 23 -57.13 29.19 -2.82
C LYS A 23 -57.49 29.92 -4.13
N PRO A 24 -58.03 29.27 -5.16
CA PRO A 24 -57.57 29.34 -6.56
C PRO A 24 -58.54 30.13 -7.46
N VAL A 25 -58.11 30.46 -8.64
CA VAL A 25 -59.00 30.88 -9.75
C VAL A 25 -58.70 30.01 -10.96
N GLU A 26 -59.75 29.32 -11.35
CA GLU A 26 -59.97 28.57 -12.57
C GLU A 26 -60.26 29.55 -13.73
N THR A 27 -59.64 29.42 -14.88
CA THR A 27 -60.25 29.72 -16.17
C THR A 27 -59.52 28.95 -17.28
N THR A 28 -60.29 28.14 -17.95
CA THR A 28 -60.05 27.39 -19.21
C THR A 28 -60.43 28.28 -20.43
N PRO A 29 -60.28 27.80 -21.68
CA PRO A 29 -59.03 27.74 -22.48
C PRO A 29 -59.21 28.64 -23.74
N THR A 30 -58.15 29.00 -24.39
CA THR A 30 -58.24 29.44 -25.80
C THR A 30 -57.11 28.77 -26.61
N THR A 31 -57.52 28.00 -27.55
CA THR A 31 -56.75 27.36 -28.60
C THR A 31 -56.25 28.41 -29.57
N GLU A 32 -54.93 28.46 -29.80
CA GLU A 32 -54.46 28.98 -31.08
C GLU A 32 -53.19 28.21 -31.49
N ALA A 33 -53.18 27.87 -32.74
CA ALA A 33 -52.34 26.88 -33.37
C ALA A 33 -50.96 27.46 -33.83
N THR A 34 -49.95 26.60 -33.83
CA THR A 34 -48.99 26.40 -34.91
C THR A 34 -47.78 27.36 -35.01
N GLN A 35 -46.60 26.89 -34.68
CA GLN A 35 -45.52 26.69 -35.66
C GLN A 35 -44.37 25.90 -34.99
N PRO A 36 -43.67 24.98 -35.68
CA PRO A 36 -42.58 24.21 -35.09
C PRO A 36 -41.30 25.07 -34.98
N ALA A 37 -40.90 25.30 -33.78
CA ALA A 37 -39.58 25.89 -33.51
C ALA A 37 -38.50 24.85 -33.84
N THR A 38 -37.65 25.16 -34.80
CA THR A 38 -36.40 24.47 -35.09
C THR A 38 -35.53 24.47 -33.83
N GLN A 39 -35.37 23.29 -33.24
CA GLN A 39 -34.36 23.10 -32.18
C GLN A 39 -32.98 23.36 -32.78
N ALA A 40 -32.37 24.45 -32.38
CA ALA A 40 -30.94 24.65 -32.56
C ALA A 40 -30.23 23.61 -31.69
N THR A 41 -29.57 22.67 -32.35
CA THR A 41 -28.67 21.73 -31.71
C THR A 41 -27.46 22.55 -31.16
N GLU A 42 -27.42 22.76 -29.86
CA GLU A 42 -26.20 23.25 -29.23
C GLU A 42 -25.07 22.24 -29.53
N PRO A 43 -23.87 22.70 -29.90
CA PRO A 43 -22.76 21.80 -30.09
C PRO A 43 -22.43 21.14 -28.73
N ILE A 44 -22.43 19.80 -28.70
CA ILE A 44 -21.88 19.02 -27.62
C ILE A 44 -20.42 19.44 -27.56
N VAL A 45 -20.07 20.22 -26.56
CA VAL A 45 -18.65 20.45 -26.21
C VAL A 45 -18.16 19.12 -25.65
N GLU A 46 -17.47 18.38 -26.48
CA GLU A 46 -16.72 17.22 -26.08
C GLU A 46 -15.78 17.69 -24.96
N ALA A 47 -15.96 17.17 -23.73
CA ALA A 47 -15.10 17.48 -22.62
C ALA A 47 -13.69 16.99 -23.01
N THR A 48 -12.82 17.90 -23.37
CA THR A 48 -11.41 17.61 -23.59
C THR A 48 -10.88 17.09 -22.26
N GLU A 49 -10.45 15.83 -22.26
CA GLU A 49 -9.69 15.26 -21.15
C GLU A 49 -8.57 16.22 -20.77
N PRO A 50 -8.38 16.56 -19.48
CA PRO A 50 -7.29 17.45 -19.09
C PRO A 50 -5.97 16.85 -19.54
N ALA A 51 -5.17 17.65 -20.22
CA ALA A 51 -3.83 17.22 -20.63
C ALA A 51 -3.04 16.75 -19.40
N PRO A 52 -2.23 15.67 -19.51
CA PRO A 52 -1.40 15.20 -18.42
C PRO A 52 -0.58 16.34 -17.83
N ALA A 53 -0.52 16.43 -16.50
CA ALA A 53 0.27 17.46 -15.85
C ALA A 53 1.76 17.27 -16.19
N GLU A 54 2.46 18.36 -16.46
CA GLU A 54 3.90 18.34 -16.71
C GLU A 54 4.64 17.75 -15.50
N PRO A 55 5.63 16.87 -15.70
CA PRO A 55 6.39 16.30 -14.59
C PRO A 55 7.18 17.40 -13.85
N VAL A 56 7.21 17.30 -12.53
CA VAL A 56 7.99 18.17 -11.66
C VAL A 56 9.45 17.71 -11.61
N VAL A 57 9.67 16.39 -11.68
CA VAL A 57 10.98 15.73 -11.65
C VAL A 57 11.28 15.15 -13.04
N ASN A 58 12.38 15.60 -13.64
CA ASN A 58 12.86 15.11 -14.94
C ASN A 58 14.11 14.26 -14.81
N LYS A 59 14.94 14.51 -13.79
CA LYS A 59 16.19 13.81 -13.52
C LYS A 59 16.33 13.55 -12.02
N CYS A 60 16.50 12.31 -11.63
CA CYS A 60 16.62 11.98 -10.21
C CYS A 60 17.80 11.07 -9.91
N VAL A 61 18.31 11.20 -8.67
CA VAL A 61 19.20 10.22 -8.05
C VAL A 61 18.40 9.44 -7.03
N ILE A 62 18.52 8.12 -7.03
CA ILE A 62 17.73 7.23 -6.17
C ILE A 62 18.59 6.38 -5.22
N TYR A 63 18.21 6.36 -3.94
CA TYR A 63 18.79 5.52 -2.88
C TYR A 63 17.83 4.41 -2.42
N ILE A 64 16.67 4.28 -3.08
CA ILE A 64 15.60 3.36 -2.73
C ILE A 64 15.37 2.43 -3.92
N SER A 65 15.67 1.14 -3.77
CA SER A 65 15.56 0.17 -4.87
C SER A 65 14.12 -0.04 -5.35
N SER A 66 13.14 -0.02 -4.44
CA SER A 66 11.74 -0.12 -4.79
C SER A 66 11.24 1.06 -5.64
N LEU A 67 11.80 2.26 -5.46
CA LEU A 67 11.50 3.39 -6.32
C LEU A 67 11.97 3.15 -7.76
N GLY A 68 13.16 2.55 -7.94
CA GLY A 68 13.62 2.17 -9.27
C GLY A 68 12.60 1.29 -9.99
N THR A 69 12.11 0.25 -9.33
CA THR A 69 11.06 -0.62 -9.88
C THR A 69 9.77 0.14 -10.22
N ILE A 70 9.34 1.08 -9.36
CA ILE A 70 8.15 1.91 -9.63
C ILE A 70 8.37 2.81 -10.85
N LEU A 71 9.56 3.39 -10.99
CA LEU A 71 9.88 4.21 -12.17
C LEU A 71 9.96 3.37 -13.45
N ASP A 72 10.42 2.12 -13.37
CA ASP A 72 10.33 1.17 -14.48
C ASP A 72 8.85 0.92 -14.85
N ASP A 73 8.01 0.64 -13.86
CA ASP A 73 6.58 0.41 -14.04
C ASP A 73 5.86 1.68 -14.57
N PHE A 74 6.29 2.87 -14.18
CA PHE A 74 5.79 4.14 -14.73
C PHE A 74 6.30 4.44 -16.16
N GLY A 75 7.30 3.70 -16.65
CA GLY A 75 7.98 3.99 -17.89
C GLY A 75 8.86 5.24 -17.81
N LYS A 76 9.47 5.48 -16.64
CA LYS A 76 10.27 6.66 -16.30
C LYS A 76 11.70 6.32 -15.88
N SER A 77 12.19 5.14 -16.20
CA SER A 77 13.57 4.72 -15.88
C SER A 77 14.63 5.69 -16.43
N GLU A 78 14.33 6.35 -17.53
CA GLU A 78 15.23 7.35 -18.14
C GLU A 78 15.43 8.60 -17.27
N CYS A 79 14.53 8.85 -16.28
CA CYS A 79 14.69 9.93 -15.32
C CYS A 79 15.80 9.63 -14.31
N ILE A 80 16.19 8.36 -14.13
CA ILE A 80 17.25 7.97 -13.18
C ILE A 80 18.61 8.32 -13.80
N VAL A 81 19.29 9.33 -13.25
CA VAL A 81 20.60 9.80 -13.71
C VAL A 81 21.73 9.46 -12.75
N GLY A 82 21.43 8.84 -11.61
CA GLY A 82 22.38 8.35 -10.62
C GLY A 82 21.68 7.50 -9.57
N ALA A 83 22.42 6.61 -8.91
CA ALA A 83 21.91 5.76 -7.85
C ALA A 83 23.02 5.31 -6.90
N TYR A 84 22.67 4.62 -5.82
CA TYR A 84 23.69 4.01 -4.97
C TYR A 84 24.30 2.74 -5.61
N GLY A 85 25.57 2.48 -5.38
CA GLY A 85 26.32 1.23 -5.61
C GLY A 85 25.71 0.24 -6.61
N ALA A 86 25.20 -0.88 -6.11
CA ALA A 86 24.64 -1.95 -6.95
C ALA A 86 23.41 -1.52 -7.79
N LEU A 87 22.61 -0.56 -7.31
CA LEU A 87 21.48 -0.04 -8.08
C LEU A 87 21.96 0.79 -9.27
N ALA A 88 23.06 1.52 -9.11
CA ALA A 88 23.69 2.28 -10.20
C ALA A 88 24.14 1.37 -11.35
N GLU A 89 24.68 0.18 -11.04
CA GLU A 89 25.04 -0.82 -12.03
C GLU A 89 23.82 -1.32 -12.82
N SER A 90 22.70 -1.55 -12.13
CA SER A 90 21.45 -2.04 -12.75
C SER A 90 20.87 -1.06 -13.77
N TYR A 91 20.99 0.25 -13.52
CA TYR A 91 20.51 1.30 -14.42
C TYR A 91 21.60 1.87 -15.34
N ASN A 92 22.83 1.37 -15.23
CA ASN A 92 23.98 1.88 -15.98
C ASN A 92 24.18 3.40 -15.84
N VAL A 93 24.09 3.89 -14.60
CA VAL A 93 24.24 5.30 -14.21
C VAL A 93 25.41 5.47 -13.22
N PRO A 94 25.92 6.70 -12.97
CA PRO A 94 26.93 6.96 -11.95
C PRO A 94 26.50 6.52 -10.55
N SER A 95 27.46 5.95 -9.80
CA SER A 95 27.25 5.66 -8.38
C SER A 95 27.40 6.92 -7.55
N CYS A 96 26.40 7.21 -6.71
CA CYS A 96 26.34 8.36 -5.83
C CYS A 96 26.51 7.97 -4.34
N GLY A 97 27.29 6.92 -4.06
CA GLY A 97 27.58 6.46 -2.71
C GLY A 97 26.93 5.11 -2.39
N LYS A 98 26.51 4.92 -1.13
CA LYS A 98 25.86 3.69 -0.65
C LYS A 98 24.40 3.99 -0.29
N TRP A 99 23.57 2.96 -0.18
CA TRP A 99 22.16 3.10 0.15
C TRP A 99 21.90 3.90 1.46
N ASN A 100 22.87 3.93 2.37
CA ASN A 100 22.84 4.63 3.66
C ASN A 100 23.93 5.72 3.81
N GLU A 101 24.56 6.13 2.73
CA GLU A 101 25.63 7.13 2.72
C GLU A 101 25.58 7.93 1.42
N VAL A 102 25.05 9.15 1.48
CA VAL A 102 24.89 10.03 0.33
C VAL A 102 26.22 10.70 -0.01
N ASP A 103 26.67 10.53 -1.26
CA ASP A 103 27.80 11.28 -1.83
C ASP A 103 27.25 12.53 -2.53
N VAL A 104 27.25 13.64 -1.80
CA VAL A 104 26.67 14.91 -2.23
C VAL A 104 27.36 15.45 -3.52
N GLU A 105 28.69 15.32 -3.63
CA GLU A 105 29.42 15.78 -4.81
C GLU A 105 29.07 14.96 -6.04
N ALA A 106 28.97 13.63 -5.89
CA ALA A 106 28.56 12.76 -6.97
C ALA A 106 27.11 13.02 -7.39
N VAL A 107 26.19 13.29 -6.44
CA VAL A 107 24.80 13.67 -6.75
C VAL A 107 24.77 14.96 -7.57
N ILE A 108 25.45 16.01 -7.14
CA ILE A 108 25.51 17.30 -7.85
C ILE A 108 26.09 17.10 -9.28
N ALA A 109 27.11 16.27 -9.44
CA ALA A 109 27.74 16.01 -10.72
C ALA A 109 26.82 15.34 -11.75
N THR A 110 25.74 14.66 -11.31
CA THR A 110 24.75 14.06 -12.23
C THR A 110 23.89 15.08 -12.96
N GLY A 111 23.76 16.28 -12.41
CA GLY A 111 22.82 17.30 -12.90
C GLY A 111 21.37 16.93 -12.65
N ALA A 112 21.07 16.15 -11.59
CA ALA A 112 19.73 15.84 -11.15
C ALA A 112 19.00 17.09 -10.65
N ASP A 113 17.67 17.09 -10.74
CA ASP A 113 16.78 18.09 -10.14
C ASP A 113 16.17 17.59 -8.83
N ALA A 114 16.25 16.27 -8.57
CA ALA A 114 15.75 15.65 -7.35
C ALA A 114 16.66 14.52 -6.85
N VAL A 115 16.65 14.29 -5.55
CA VAL A 115 17.20 13.09 -4.90
C VAL A 115 16.16 12.43 -4.02
N PHE A 116 16.03 11.11 -4.13
CA PHE A 116 15.13 10.29 -3.32
C PHE A 116 15.94 9.38 -2.40
N GLY A 117 15.71 9.49 -1.11
CA GLY A 117 16.46 8.75 -0.12
C GLY A 117 15.74 8.62 1.22
N TYR A 118 16.47 8.07 2.20
CA TYR A 118 15.96 7.90 3.54
C TYR A 118 16.37 9.07 4.44
N ARG A 119 15.42 9.65 5.16
CA ARG A 119 15.68 10.79 6.06
C ARG A 119 16.76 10.48 7.11
N ASN A 120 16.79 9.24 7.59
CA ASN A 120 17.72 8.79 8.63
C ASN A 120 19.20 8.76 8.18
N TYR A 121 19.45 8.72 6.88
CA TYR A 121 20.77 8.61 6.27
C TYR A 121 21.21 9.86 5.50
N THR A 122 20.44 10.96 5.64
CA THR A 122 20.76 12.25 5.01
C THR A 122 20.74 13.34 6.08
N THR A 123 21.90 13.95 6.32
CA THR A 123 22.03 15.00 7.34
C THR A 123 21.45 16.34 6.89
N ASP A 124 21.09 17.22 7.83
CA ASP A 124 20.58 18.56 7.49
C ASP A 124 21.58 19.38 6.69
N GLU A 125 22.90 19.17 6.94
CA GLU A 125 23.97 19.81 6.16
C GLU A 125 24.00 19.33 4.71
N GLN A 126 23.88 18.03 4.48
CA GLN A 126 23.81 17.45 3.14
C GLN A 126 22.56 17.95 2.39
N ILE A 127 21.42 18.00 3.04
CA ILE A 127 20.18 18.56 2.48
C ILE A 127 20.39 20.01 2.05
N ALA A 128 20.93 20.84 2.94
CA ALA A 128 21.17 22.25 2.64
C ALA A 128 22.13 22.45 1.47
N ILE A 129 23.16 21.60 1.31
CA ILE A 129 24.09 21.68 0.17
C ILE A 129 23.39 21.29 -1.13
N LEU A 130 22.59 20.23 -1.13
CA LEU A 130 21.83 19.77 -2.30
C LEU A 130 20.79 20.82 -2.73
N GLU A 131 20.02 21.37 -1.79
CA GLU A 131 19.04 22.42 -2.06
C GLU A 131 19.70 23.70 -2.58
N ALA A 132 20.87 24.07 -2.05
CA ALA A 132 21.64 25.20 -2.56
C ALA A 132 22.14 24.98 -4.00
N ALA A 133 22.33 23.72 -4.41
CA ALA A 133 22.64 23.33 -5.78
C ALA A 133 21.39 23.20 -6.68
N GLY A 134 20.19 23.48 -6.17
CA GLY A 134 18.93 23.39 -6.90
C GLY A 134 18.34 21.98 -6.96
N ILE A 135 18.79 21.07 -6.10
CA ILE A 135 18.33 19.66 -6.05
C ILE A 135 17.36 19.49 -4.90
N THR A 136 16.11 19.12 -5.20
CA THR A 136 15.09 18.88 -4.16
C THR A 136 15.28 17.51 -3.54
N CYS A 137 15.25 17.43 -2.19
CA CYS A 137 15.36 16.20 -1.43
C CYS A 137 13.97 15.64 -1.09
N TYR A 138 13.66 14.43 -1.56
CA TYR A 138 12.43 13.70 -1.23
C TYR A 138 12.76 12.50 -0.34
N PHE A 139 12.00 12.38 0.74
CA PHE A 139 12.14 11.27 1.70
C PHE A 139 10.88 10.41 1.64
N ILE A 140 10.99 9.29 0.95
CA ILE A 140 9.92 8.32 0.72
C ILE A 140 10.45 6.96 1.18
N GLU A 141 9.67 6.21 1.94
CA GLU A 141 10.17 4.95 2.48
C GLU A 141 9.80 3.75 1.62
N LEU A 142 8.62 3.75 0.98
CA LEU A 142 8.08 2.63 0.17
C LEU A 142 8.13 1.26 0.87
N SER A 143 8.31 1.29 2.18
CA SER A 143 8.30 0.14 3.09
C SER A 143 7.13 0.21 4.06
N ASP A 144 6.49 1.38 4.20
CA ASP A 144 5.28 1.56 4.97
C ASP A 144 4.06 1.15 4.15
N THR A 145 3.57 -0.04 4.43
CA THR A 145 2.41 -0.59 3.72
C THR A 145 1.13 0.22 3.94
N ASP A 146 1.04 1.04 4.98
CA ASP A 146 -0.13 1.88 5.26
C ASP A 146 -0.05 3.23 4.54
N ALA A 147 1.15 3.68 4.18
CA ALA A 147 1.41 4.89 3.42
C ALA A 147 1.51 4.65 1.90
N ALA A 148 1.48 3.39 1.46
CA ALA A 148 1.78 3.02 0.07
C ALA A 148 0.93 3.78 -0.97
N ALA A 149 -0.37 3.95 -0.73
CA ALA A 149 -1.25 4.66 -1.66
C ALA A 149 -0.87 6.15 -1.78
N ASP A 150 -0.58 6.80 -0.66
CA ASP A 150 -0.22 8.22 -0.63
C ASP A 150 1.15 8.44 -1.29
N GLU A 151 2.13 7.57 -1.01
CA GLU A 151 3.47 7.64 -1.59
C GLU A 151 3.44 7.40 -3.11
N ILE A 152 2.65 6.43 -3.59
CA ILE A 152 2.48 6.19 -5.03
C ILE A 152 1.74 7.35 -5.72
N ALA A 153 0.72 7.93 -5.08
CA ALA A 153 0.05 9.13 -5.59
C ALA A 153 1.04 10.29 -5.75
N GLN A 154 1.86 10.56 -4.72
CA GLN A 154 2.89 11.59 -4.76
C GLN A 154 3.91 11.34 -5.88
N LEU A 155 4.37 10.10 -6.06
CA LEU A 155 5.27 9.75 -7.16
C LEU A 155 4.60 9.98 -8.52
N GLY A 156 3.30 9.65 -8.65
CA GLY A 156 2.53 9.93 -9.86
C GLY A 156 2.53 11.42 -10.21
N GLU A 157 2.35 12.30 -9.22
CA GLU A 157 2.40 13.75 -9.41
C GLU A 157 3.80 14.22 -9.80
N LEU A 158 4.85 13.75 -9.11
CA LEU A 158 6.22 14.17 -9.33
C LEU A 158 6.74 13.80 -10.73
N PHE A 159 6.36 12.65 -11.25
CA PHE A 159 6.82 12.13 -12.53
C PHE A 159 5.81 12.28 -13.69
N GLY A 160 4.66 12.95 -13.46
CA GLY A 160 3.62 13.14 -14.48
C GLY A 160 2.94 11.82 -14.88
N CYS A 161 2.75 10.91 -13.91
CA CYS A 161 2.18 9.57 -14.12
C CYS A 161 0.91 9.35 -13.27
N GLN A 162 0.13 10.42 -13.05
CA GLN A 162 -1.03 10.41 -12.14
C GLN A 162 -2.05 9.34 -12.51
N GLU A 163 -2.36 9.17 -13.79
CA GLU A 163 -3.32 8.16 -14.25
C GLU A 163 -2.88 6.74 -13.86
N LYS A 164 -1.61 6.44 -14.06
CA LYS A 164 -1.06 5.11 -13.72
C LYS A 164 -0.98 4.92 -12.21
N ALA A 165 -0.57 5.93 -11.46
CA ALA A 165 -0.57 5.91 -10.01
C ALA A 165 -1.99 5.70 -9.45
N GLN A 166 -3.02 6.31 -10.06
CA GLN A 166 -4.41 6.20 -9.65
C GLN A 166 -4.94 4.77 -9.72
N ILE A 167 -4.48 3.97 -10.68
CA ILE A 167 -4.85 2.53 -10.77
C ILE A 167 -4.50 1.81 -9.48
N PHE A 168 -3.28 2.03 -8.97
CA PHE A 168 -2.83 1.45 -7.70
C PHE A 168 -3.60 2.01 -6.51
N VAL A 169 -3.76 3.33 -6.45
CA VAL A 169 -4.44 4.03 -5.35
C VAL A 169 -5.88 3.54 -5.21
N ASP A 170 -6.61 3.42 -6.31
CA ASP A 170 -7.99 2.92 -6.33
C ASP A 170 -8.07 1.46 -5.86
N LEU A 171 -7.16 0.61 -6.35
CA LEU A 171 -7.08 -0.78 -5.94
C LEU A 171 -6.76 -0.88 -4.44
N TYR A 172 -5.75 -0.18 -3.98
CA TYR A 172 -5.33 -0.17 -2.58
C TYR A 172 -6.49 0.27 -1.68
N ASN A 173 -7.06 1.44 -1.92
CA ASN A 173 -8.12 2.03 -1.09
C ASN A 173 -9.37 1.14 -1.05
N ARG A 174 -9.75 0.56 -2.19
CA ARG A 174 -10.88 -0.38 -2.28
C ARG A 174 -10.70 -1.57 -1.35
N TYR A 175 -9.54 -2.22 -1.41
CA TYR A 175 -9.32 -3.46 -0.67
C TYR A 175 -8.88 -3.24 0.77
N ASP A 176 -8.21 -2.14 1.08
CA ASP A 176 -7.94 -1.73 2.45
C ASP A 176 -9.26 -1.40 3.20
N THR A 177 -10.18 -0.68 2.55
CA THR A 177 -11.53 -0.42 3.09
C THR A 177 -12.30 -1.73 3.29
N LEU A 178 -12.29 -2.63 2.29
CA LEU A 178 -12.97 -3.93 2.40
C LEU A 178 -12.44 -4.76 3.58
N LEU A 179 -11.11 -4.80 3.77
CA LEU A 179 -10.49 -5.48 4.90
C LEU A 179 -10.96 -4.88 6.23
N LYS A 180 -10.90 -3.56 6.38
CA LYS A 180 -11.33 -2.84 7.58
C LYS A 180 -12.80 -3.09 7.91
N GLU A 181 -13.68 -3.03 6.92
CA GLU A 181 -15.12 -3.24 7.11
C GLU A 181 -15.45 -4.68 7.51
N ARG A 182 -14.85 -5.68 6.84
CA ARG A 182 -15.16 -7.09 7.09
C ARG A 182 -14.54 -7.62 8.38
N LEU A 183 -13.43 -7.05 8.80
CA LEU A 183 -12.74 -7.42 10.04
C LEU A 183 -13.24 -6.64 11.26
N ALA A 184 -14.10 -5.64 11.07
CA ALA A 184 -14.66 -4.86 12.19
C ALA A 184 -15.45 -5.74 13.16
N GLY A 185 -15.00 -5.79 14.42
CA GLY A 185 -15.61 -6.60 15.47
C GLY A 185 -15.31 -8.09 15.43
N VAL A 186 -14.47 -8.54 14.51
CA VAL A 186 -13.97 -9.93 14.47
C VAL A 186 -12.92 -10.11 15.57
N SER A 187 -13.01 -11.21 16.32
CA SER A 187 -11.94 -11.58 17.26
C SER A 187 -10.69 -11.98 16.49
N PRO A 188 -9.56 -11.30 16.70
CA PRO A 188 -8.36 -11.59 15.93
C PRO A 188 -7.77 -12.94 16.31
N LEU A 189 -7.26 -13.68 15.31
CA LEU A 189 -6.46 -14.87 15.51
C LEU A 189 -5.00 -14.52 15.77
N ASN A 190 -4.32 -15.36 16.54
CA ASN A 190 -2.89 -15.22 16.84
C ASN A 190 -2.04 -15.73 15.70
N ALA A 191 -1.10 -14.93 15.23
CA ALA A 191 -0.22 -15.28 14.14
C ALA A 191 1.25 -15.39 14.58
N TYR A 192 1.93 -16.42 14.08
CA TYR A 192 3.36 -16.46 13.94
C TYR A 192 3.72 -16.05 12.51
N VAL A 193 4.49 -14.98 12.35
CA VAL A 193 4.97 -14.55 11.05
C VAL A 193 6.47 -14.75 10.93
N GLU A 194 6.92 -15.37 9.84
CA GLU A 194 8.33 -15.59 9.54
C GLU A 194 8.73 -14.89 8.24
N GLY A 195 9.81 -14.12 8.32
CA GLY A 195 10.33 -13.33 7.20
C GLY A 195 11.09 -14.16 6.15
N THR A 196 11.71 -13.46 5.19
CA THR A 196 12.37 -14.03 4.00
C THR A 196 13.77 -14.57 4.25
N SER A 197 14.34 -14.38 5.43
CA SER A 197 15.71 -14.79 5.76
C SER A 197 15.91 -16.30 5.62
N SER A 198 17.09 -16.71 5.15
CA SER A 198 17.52 -18.12 5.14
C SER A 198 17.66 -18.72 6.54
N THR A 199 18.10 -17.90 7.52
CA THR A 199 17.97 -18.25 8.93
C THR A 199 16.54 -17.88 9.36
N PRO A 200 15.77 -18.82 9.94
CA PRO A 200 14.40 -18.55 10.35
C PRO A 200 14.33 -17.39 11.37
N LYS A 201 13.65 -16.31 10.99
CA LYS A 201 13.46 -15.12 11.83
C LYS A 201 12.00 -14.68 11.78
N THR A 202 11.45 -14.43 12.96
CA THR A 202 10.17 -13.76 13.09
C THR A 202 10.35 -12.23 13.03
N ALA A 203 9.33 -11.47 13.30
CA ALA A 203 9.33 -10.01 13.12
C ALA A 203 8.53 -9.32 14.23
N ASN A 204 9.06 -8.21 14.76
CA ASN A 204 8.35 -7.40 15.76
C ASN A 204 7.48 -6.30 15.13
N ALA A 205 6.91 -5.43 15.97
CA ALA A 205 6.01 -4.35 15.56
C ALA A 205 6.63 -3.33 14.58
N ALA A 206 7.95 -3.21 14.52
CA ALA A 206 8.63 -2.27 13.62
C ALA A 206 8.81 -2.80 12.18
N SER A 207 8.32 -4.01 11.89
CA SER A 207 8.53 -4.68 10.59
C SER A 207 7.31 -4.56 9.66
N ALA A 208 7.55 -4.59 8.34
CA ALA A 208 6.49 -4.70 7.34
C ALA A 208 5.67 -5.99 7.50
N ALA A 209 6.30 -7.09 7.93
CA ALA A 209 5.62 -8.36 8.19
C ALA A 209 4.58 -8.25 9.32
N HIS A 210 4.84 -7.43 10.35
CA HIS A 210 3.84 -7.11 11.38
C HIS A 210 2.65 -6.36 10.76
N LYS A 211 2.91 -5.30 9.98
CA LYS A 211 1.84 -4.53 9.32
C LYS A 211 1.02 -5.38 8.35
N LEU A 212 1.65 -6.34 7.68
CA LEU A 212 0.96 -7.29 6.81
C LEU A 212 -0.08 -8.12 7.59
N VAL A 213 0.35 -8.79 8.67
CA VAL A 213 -0.55 -9.69 9.41
C VAL A 213 -1.59 -8.93 10.23
N THR A 214 -1.26 -7.78 10.79
CA THR A 214 -2.22 -6.95 11.54
C THR A 214 -3.24 -6.30 10.60
N GLY A 215 -2.84 -5.86 9.42
CA GLY A 215 -3.75 -5.39 8.37
C GLY A 215 -4.68 -6.47 7.82
N ALA A 216 -4.32 -7.75 7.99
CA ALA A 216 -5.16 -8.91 7.70
C ALA A 216 -6.04 -9.35 8.90
N GLY A 217 -6.07 -8.57 9.99
CA GLY A 217 -6.89 -8.84 11.18
C GLY A 217 -6.30 -9.86 12.15
N LEU A 218 -4.99 -10.11 12.11
CA LEU A 218 -4.31 -11.04 13.00
C LEU A 218 -3.50 -10.29 14.08
N VAL A 219 -3.20 -10.97 15.19
CA VAL A 219 -2.28 -10.50 16.22
C VAL A 219 -0.92 -11.16 16.01
N ASN A 220 0.12 -10.36 15.79
CA ASN A 220 1.48 -10.87 15.75
C ASN A 220 1.98 -11.19 17.16
N LEU A 221 2.25 -12.46 17.43
CA LEU A 221 2.69 -12.96 18.74
C LEU A 221 4.08 -12.46 19.18
N TYR A 222 4.84 -11.87 18.24
CA TYR A 222 6.18 -11.35 18.48
C TYR A 222 6.28 -9.82 18.38
N ALA A 223 5.13 -9.12 18.37
CA ALA A 223 5.08 -7.66 18.23
C ALA A 223 5.94 -6.92 19.27
N GLU A 224 5.94 -7.39 20.51
CA GLU A 224 6.66 -6.76 21.65
C GLU A 224 8.12 -7.20 21.78
N ASN A 225 8.69 -7.93 20.83
CA ASN A 225 10.08 -8.35 20.91
C ASN A 225 11.02 -7.14 20.73
N GLU A 226 12.10 -7.07 21.51
CA GLU A 226 13.07 -5.97 21.46
C GLU A 226 13.84 -5.93 20.12
N SER A 227 14.15 -7.11 19.56
CA SER A 227 14.79 -7.21 18.24
C SER A 227 13.73 -7.12 17.15
N GLN A 228 13.98 -6.35 16.10
CA GLN A 228 13.08 -6.25 14.94
C GLN A 228 12.90 -7.60 14.22
N TYR A 229 13.96 -8.40 14.15
CA TYR A 229 13.98 -9.71 13.49
C TYR A 229 14.62 -10.77 14.39
N PRO A 230 13.95 -11.21 15.46
CA PRO A 230 14.51 -12.22 16.35
C PRO A 230 14.58 -13.58 15.66
N GLU A 231 15.63 -14.35 15.98
CA GLU A 231 15.72 -15.72 15.50
C GLU A 231 14.59 -16.59 16.07
N ARG A 232 14.12 -17.54 15.26
CA ARG A 232 13.08 -18.48 15.68
C ARG A 232 13.58 -19.35 16.82
N ASN A 233 12.85 -19.33 17.93
CA ASN A 233 12.93 -20.35 18.97
C ASN A 233 11.71 -21.25 18.86
N LEU A 234 11.89 -22.50 18.44
CA LEU A 234 10.79 -23.43 18.19
C LEU A 234 9.98 -23.73 19.47
N GLU A 235 10.66 -23.87 20.61
CA GLU A 235 9.99 -24.11 21.91
C GLU A 235 9.11 -22.94 22.30
N ASP A 236 9.56 -21.70 22.08
CA ASP A 236 8.76 -20.51 22.32
C ASP A 236 7.55 -20.42 21.37
N VAL A 237 7.70 -20.79 20.09
CA VAL A 237 6.57 -20.84 19.15
C VAL A 237 5.54 -21.88 19.58
N ILE A 238 6.00 -23.05 20.07
CA ILE A 238 5.11 -24.10 20.60
C ILE A 238 4.32 -23.57 21.80
N VAL A 239 4.99 -22.90 22.74
CA VAL A 239 4.37 -22.33 23.94
C VAL A 239 3.37 -21.21 23.61
N LYS A 240 3.72 -20.33 22.64
CA LYS A 240 2.84 -19.26 22.19
C LYS A 240 1.62 -19.74 21.41
N ASN A 241 1.71 -20.95 20.85
CA ASN A 241 0.62 -21.68 20.20
C ASN A 241 -0.20 -20.81 19.21
N PRO A 242 0.39 -20.39 18.08
CA PRO A 242 -0.32 -19.57 17.09
C PRO A 242 -1.52 -20.31 16.49
N ASP A 243 -2.54 -19.56 16.07
CA ASP A 243 -3.68 -20.09 15.31
C ASP A 243 -3.35 -20.21 13.81
N VAL A 244 -2.49 -19.30 13.30
CA VAL A 244 -2.09 -19.23 11.89
C VAL A 244 -0.58 -18.95 11.80
N ILE A 245 0.06 -19.56 10.81
CA ILE A 245 1.46 -19.35 10.48
C ILE A 245 1.54 -18.70 9.10
N VAL A 246 2.23 -17.56 9.02
CA VAL A 246 2.46 -16.81 7.78
C VAL A 246 3.95 -16.83 7.47
N LYS A 247 4.34 -17.44 6.35
CA LYS A 247 5.72 -17.46 5.86
C LYS A 247 5.88 -16.58 4.65
N LEU A 248 6.77 -15.58 4.74
CA LEU A 248 7.14 -14.74 3.62
C LEU A 248 8.35 -15.37 2.92
N LEU A 249 8.23 -15.56 1.61
CA LEU A 249 9.30 -16.12 0.79
C LEU A 249 10.18 -15.01 0.23
N GLY A 250 11.47 -15.28 0.09
CA GLY A 250 12.38 -14.42 -0.66
C GLY A 250 12.16 -14.58 -2.19
N SER A 251 12.86 -13.76 -2.98
CA SER A 251 12.73 -13.75 -4.45
C SER A 251 13.01 -15.08 -5.15
N SER A 252 13.75 -15.98 -4.51
CA SER A 252 14.02 -17.35 -5.00
C SER A 252 13.09 -18.43 -4.44
N GLY A 253 12.15 -18.05 -3.56
CA GLY A 253 11.21 -19.00 -2.96
C GLY A 253 10.12 -19.42 -3.93
N THR A 254 9.71 -20.70 -3.86
CA THR A 254 8.65 -21.28 -4.69
C THR A 254 7.38 -21.50 -3.90
N LEU A 255 6.24 -21.35 -4.56
CA LEU A 255 4.90 -21.61 -4.01
C LEU A 255 4.43 -22.98 -4.47
N ASP A 256 4.93 -24.03 -3.82
CA ASP A 256 4.61 -25.41 -4.19
C ASP A 256 4.53 -26.35 -2.96
N ASP A 257 4.14 -27.61 -3.23
CA ASP A 257 4.03 -28.66 -2.22
C ASP A 257 5.35 -28.96 -1.52
N ALA A 258 6.48 -28.86 -2.22
CA ALA A 258 7.80 -29.18 -1.68
C ALA A 258 8.23 -28.12 -0.66
N ALA A 259 8.15 -26.83 -1.05
CA ALA A 259 8.45 -25.72 -0.15
C ALA A 259 7.53 -25.67 1.07
N TYR A 260 6.24 -25.95 0.86
CA TYR A 260 5.28 -26.04 1.98
C TYR A 260 5.64 -27.17 2.93
N GLY A 261 5.91 -28.39 2.41
CA GLY A 261 6.24 -29.57 3.23
C GLY A 261 7.55 -29.40 4.00
N GLU A 262 8.58 -28.83 3.38
CA GLU A 262 9.86 -28.52 4.02
C GLU A 262 9.67 -27.53 5.18
N TYR A 263 8.94 -26.43 4.93
CA TYR A 263 8.67 -25.43 5.94
C TYR A 263 7.84 -26.00 7.11
N GLN A 264 6.78 -26.76 6.81
CA GLN A 264 5.96 -27.45 7.81
C GLN A 264 6.78 -28.40 8.68
N ALA A 265 7.66 -29.20 8.09
CA ALA A 265 8.53 -30.13 8.82
C ALA A 265 9.47 -29.40 9.80
N GLY A 266 9.93 -28.20 9.44
CA GLY A 266 10.74 -27.32 10.31
C GLY A 266 10.00 -26.76 11.52
N LEU A 267 8.68 -26.94 11.60
CA LEU A 267 7.80 -26.47 12.68
C LEU A 267 7.08 -27.64 13.39
N ALA A 268 7.64 -28.83 13.32
CA ALA A 268 7.07 -30.03 13.97
C ALA A 268 6.82 -29.79 15.47
N GLY A 269 5.63 -30.13 15.94
CA GLY A 269 5.17 -29.90 17.31
C GLY A 269 4.49 -28.56 17.55
N VAL A 270 4.49 -27.64 16.57
CA VAL A 270 3.62 -26.46 16.57
C VAL A 270 2.24 -26.87 16.07
N ALA A 271 1.22 -26.81 16.92
CA ALA A 271 -0.11 -27.33 16.60
C ALA A 271 -0.71 -26.74 15.28
N ALA A 272 -0.49 -25.46 15.03
CA ALA A 272 -0.93 -24.84 13.77
C ALA A 272 -0.23 -25.47 12.56
N ALA A 273 1.07 -25.76 12.64
CA ALA A 273 1.80 -26.43 11.56
C ALA A 273 1.34 -27.86 11.37
N ASP A 274 1.18 -28.62 12.46
CA ASP A 274 0.71 -30.01 12.42
C ASP A 274 -0.71 -30.14 11.83
N ASN A 275 -1.53 -29.10 12.00
CA ASN A 275 -2.89 -29.00 11.44
C ASN A 275 -2.96 -28.31 10.07
N GLY A 276 -1.81 -28.02 9.42
CA GLY A 276 -1.79 -27.42 8.09
C GLY A 276 -2.23 -25.94 8.07
N LYS A 277 -2.15 -25.24 9.21
CA LYS A 277 -2.51 -23.81 9.30
C LYS A 277 -1.35 -22.91 8.92
N ILE A 278 -0.82 -23.11 7.72
CA ILE A 278 0.31 -22.38 7.15
C ILE A 278 -0.12 -21.75 5.83
N ILE A 279 0.26 -20.50 5.62
CA ILE A 279 0.20 -19.82 4.33
C ILE A 279 1.61 -19.35 3.95
N LEU A 280 2.04 -19.66 2.74
CA LEU A 280 3.24 -19.11 2.13
C LEU A 280 2.82 -17.93 1.24
N LEU A 281 3.55 -16.82 1.29
CA LEU A 281 3.38 -15.67 0.40
C LEU A 281 4.64 -15.48 -0.43
N ASN A 282 4.49 -15.17 -1.72
CA ASN A 282 5.62 -14.82 -2.57
C ASN A 282 6.27 -13.49 -2.11
N ASN A 283 7.44 -13.18 -2.65
CA ASN A 283 8.19 -11.99 -2.28
C ASN A 283 7.38 -10.70 -2.49
N GLU A 284 6.67 -10.59 -3.59
CA GLU A 284 5.93 -9.38 -3.95
C GLU A 284 4.78 -9.11 -2.96
N CYS A 285 3.93 -10.09 -2.73
CA CYS A 285 2.79 -9.97 -1.80
C CYS A 285 3.22 -9.90 -0.33
N GLY A 286 4.38 -10.45 0.02
CA GLY A 286 4.85 -10.55 1.42
C GLY A 286 5.76 -9.41 1.88
N THR A 287 6.50 -8.76 0.98
CA THR A 287 7.61 -7.87 1.38
C THR A 287 7.59 -6.48 0.76
N THR A 288 6.83 -6.26 -0.32
CA THR A 288 6.75 -4.94 -0.97
C THR A 288 5.53 -4.17 -0.51
N ALA A 289 5.64 -2.84 -0.39
CA ALA A 289 4.50 -2.00 -0.04
C ALA A 289 3.39 -2.10 -1.10
N ILE A 290 3.75 -2.21 -2.37
CA ILE A 290 2.81 -2.34 -3.50
C ILE A 290 2.02 -3.65 -3.41
N GLY A 291 2.69 -4.77 -3.15
CA GLY A 291 2.04 -6.08 -3.05
C GLY A 291 1.35 -6.33 -1.71
N ALA A 292 1.60 -5.51 -0.70
CA ALA A 292 1.13 -5.78 0.67
C ALA A 292 -0.39 -5.85 0.82
N VAL A 293 -1.16 -5.04 0.09
CA VAL A 293 -2.63 -5.13 0.13
C VAL A 293 -3.12 -6.48 -0.40
N ILE A 294 -2.47 -7.04 -1.41
CA ILE A 294 -2.76 -8.37 -1.95
C ILE A 294 -2.39 -9.44 -0.92
N GLY A 295 -1.21 -9.31 -0.30
CA GLY A 295 -0.79 -10.21 0.78
C GLY A 295 -1.75 -10.20 1.97
N ARG A 296 -2.24 -9.02 2.38
CA ARG A 296 -3.28 -8.88 3.42
C ARG A 296 -4.57 -9.62 3.02
N LEU A 297 -4.99 -9.50 1.76
CA LEU A 297 -6.18 -10.21 1.26
C LEU A 297 -6.01 -11.74 1.28
N TYR A 298 -4.85 -12.25 0.84
CA TYR A 298 -4.56 -13.69 0.92
C TYR A 298 -4.59 -14.19 2.35
N VAL A 299 -3.92 -13.50 3.27
CA VAL A 299 -3.87 -13.87 4.69
C VAL A 299 -5.26 -13.78 5.34
N ALA A 300 -6.02 -12.70 5.08
CA ALA A 300 -7.36 -12.53 5.62
C ALA A 300 -8.33 -13.59 5.09
N LYS A 301 -8.29 -13.89 3.79
CA LYS A 301 -9.12 -14.94 3.18
C LYS A 301 -8.76 -16.32 3.73
N TYR A 302 -7.49 -16.59 3.98
CA TYR A 302 -7.02 -17.83 4.59
C TYR A 302 -7.47 -17.97 6.05
N ALA A 303 -7.31 -16.89 6.83
CA ALA A 303 -7.65 -16.89 8.25
C ALA A 303 -9.17 -16.85 8.52
N TYR A 304 -9.92 -16.15 7.67
CA TYR A 304 -11.36 -15.92 7.80
C TYR A 304 -12.11 -16.24 6.50
N PRO A 305 -12.08 -17.49 6.03
CA PRO A 305 -12.53 -17.86 4.68
C PRO A 305 -13.99 -17.50 4.40
N GLU A 306 -14.87 -17.54 5.41
CA GLU A 306 -16.28 -17.20 5.23
C GLU A 306 -16.51 -15.70 5.01
N LEU A 307 -15.65 -14.83 5.59
CA LEU A 307 -15.75 -13.39 5.44
C LEU A 307 -15.27 -12.91 4.06
N PHE A 308 -14.43 -13.69 3.40
CA PHE A 308 -13.80 -13.34 2.12
C PHE A 308 -14.09 -14.35 1.01
N ALA A 309 -15.16 -15.16 1.14
CA ALA A 309 -15.50 -16.21 0.18
C ALA A 309 -15.75 -15.68 -1.25
N ASP A 310 -16.32 -14.48 -1.36
CA ASP A 310 -16.64 -13.79 -2.61
C ASP A 310 -15.47 -12.99 -3.20
N VAL A 311 -14.33 -12.92 -2.52
CA VAL A 311 -13.14 -12.19 -3.00
C VAL A 311 -12.24 -13.15 -3.79
N ASP A 312 -12.11 -12.92 -5.08
CA ASP A 312 -11.11 -13.59 -5.91
C ASP A 312 -9.78 -12.80 -5.82
N VAL A 313 -8.90 -13.22 -4.89
CA VAL A 313 -7.63 -12.53 -4.64
C VAL A 313 -6.67 -12.68 -5.81
N ASP A 314 -6.73 -13.82 -6.53
CA ASP A 314 -5.90 -14.05 -7.71
C ASP A 314 -6.27 -13.07 -8.83
N ALA A 315 -7.56 -12.84 -9.06
CA ALA A 315 -8.00 -11.83 -10.04
C ALA A 315 -7.60 -10.39 -9.64
N VAL A 316 -7.57 -10.08 -8.33
CA VAL A 316 -7.08 -8.77 -7.84
C VAL A 316 -5.58 -8.64 -8.07
N TYR A 317 -4.82 -9.71 -7.82
CA TYR A 317 -3.39 -9.72 -8.05
C TYR A 317 -3.03 -9.65 -9.54
N GLU A 318 -3.76 -10.38 -10.39
CA GLU A 318 -3.62 -10.28 -11.85
C GLU A 318 -3.84 -8.84 -12.33
N LYS A 319 -4.86 -8.16 -11.81
CA LYS A 319 -5.11 -6.75 -12.13
C LYS A 319 -3.95 -5.85 -11.70
N LEU A 320 -3.40 -6.02 -10.50
CA LEU A 320 -2.21 -5.31 -10.05
C LEU A 320 -1.03 -5.53 -11.01
N CYS A 321 -0.77 -6.78 -11.37
CA CYS A 321 0.33 -7.13 -12.26
C CYS A 321 0.18 -6.50 -13.65
N THR A 322 -1.00 -6.63 -14.26
CA THR A 322 -1.22 -6.27 -15.68
C THR A 322 -1.48 -4.79 -15.89
N GLU A 323 -2.28 -4.14 -15.01
CA GLU A 323 -2.69 -2.75 -15.21
C GLU A 323 -1.73 -1.74 -14.58
N PHE A 324 -1.14 -2.06 -13.41
CA PHE A 324 -0.21 -1.17 -12.72
C PHE A 324 1.26 -1.53 -12.97
N LEU A 325 1.66 -2.77 -12.67
CA LEU A 325 3.06 -3.19 -12.78
C LEU A 325 3.51 -3.47 -14.23
N GLY A 326 2.59 -3.55 -15.18
CA GLY A 326 2.91 -3.85 -16.57
C GLY A 326 3.58 -5.23 -16.78
N LYS A 327 3.34 -6.16 -15.85
CA LYS A 327 3.92 -7.51 -15.84
C LYS A 327 2.89 -8.55 -16.21
N GLU A 328 3.38 -9.69 -16.75
CA GLU A 328 2.55 -10.87 -16.89
C GLU A 328 2.21 -11.45 -15.51
N TYR A 329 0.94 -11.79 -15.29
CA TYR A 329 0.54 -12.56 -14.12
C TYR A 329 0.98 -14.01 -14.27
N THR A 330 1.81 -14.49 -13.35
CA THR A 330 2.42 -15.83 -13.42
C THR A 330 1.80 -16.84 -12.47
N GLY A 331 0.70 -16.50 -11.82
CA GLY A 331 -0.01 -17.34 -10.87
C GLY A 331 -0.20 -16.74 -9.50
N SER A 332 -0.81 -17.51 -8.60
CA SER A 332 -1.16 -17.06 -7.25
C SER A 332 0.03 -16.48 -6.48
N GLY A 333 -0.23 -15.43 -5.71
CA GLY A 333 0.75 -14.83 -4.78
C GLY A 333 0.88 -15.59 -3.46
N ALA A 334 0.06 -16.61 -3.23
CA ALA A 334 0.03 -17.42 -2.01
C ALA A 334 -0.10 -18.91 -2.29
N TYR A 335 0.37 -19.72 -1.34
CA TYR A 335 0.19 -21.18 -1.34
C TYR A 335 -0.21 -21.65 0.06
N PHE A 336 -1.24 -22.49 0.14
CA PHE A 336 -1.75 -23.13 1.35
C PHE A 336 -2.49 -24.42 1.01
N LYS A 337 -2.71 -25.30 2.02
CA LYS A 337 -3.43 -26.59 1.87
C LYS A 337 -4.74 -26.60 2.63
#